data_0585f171882bbbe0acd4f551977e2db1
#
_entry.id   0585f171882bbbe0acd4f551977e2db1
#
_cell.length_a   1.000
_cell.length_b   1.000
_cell.length_c   1.000
_cell.angle_alpha   90.00
_cell.angle_beta   90.00
_cell.angle_gamma   90.00
#
_symmetry.space_group_name_H-M   'P 1'
#
loop_
_entity.id
_entity.type
_entity.pdbx_description
1 polymer ?
#
loop_
_entity_poly.entity_id
_entity_poly.type
_entity_poly.pdbx_seq_one_letter_code
_entity_poly.pdbx_strand_id
1 'polypeptide(L)'
;MNVTIKALDENSEKEPQVSVSFSGRFDNKVLNAVRTVPGRKWNQEKRLWIFNDCQENLNIFLEALYETGLFNLENTGTGNVSAFTLEEQDVKKKLEKMHSLLKARHYSVRTQERYLRWVKMFLNSEFSNVGEENCINNFLTFLAVKKRVSASTQNQALAALLFYFRFVLGIEPEEKNPAVRAKKPVRLPVVFSRSEVNAVISNLTGGKRLAAELMYGTGMRLGEVLALRILDIDFGMNQITIRRGKGDKDRIVMLPQKLIEPLKQQIIKVRKLHDEDLASGWGCVKLPESMSLKYPDGTRDLKWQWLFPQKNRWINPVTGEQGRYHLDESLMQRAVKNAVLASGINKNASCHTFRHSFATHLLENGYDIRTVQELLGHSDVSTTMIYTHVLNKGPSGIISPLDRM
;
A
#
# COMPACT_ATOMS: atom_id res chain seq x y z
N MET A 1 -18.32 5.88 -25.04
CA MET A 1 -17.79 7.11 -25.67
C MET A 1 -16.59 6.68 -26.52
N ASN A 2 -16.53 7.12 -27.79
CA ASN A 2 -15.40 6.79 -28.65
C ASN A 2 -14.49 8.02 -28.77
N VAL A 3 -13.18 7.79 -28.67
CA VAL A 3 -12.14 8.80 -28.92
C VAL A 3 -11.48 8.47 -30.23
N THR A 4 -11.46 9.42 -31.14
CA THR A 4 -10.79 9.27 -32.43
C THR A 4 -9.58 10.19 -32.46
N ILE A 5 -8.41 9.62 -32.69
CA ILE A 5 -7.13 10.32 -32.83
C ILE A 5 -6.72 10.21 -34.28
N LYS A 6 -6.44 11.34 -34.94
CA LYS A 6 -5.98 11.36 -36.34
C LYS A 6 -4.79 12.32 -36.48
N ALA A 7 -3.76 11.91 -37.22
CA ALA A 7 -2.75 12.82 -37.68
C ALA A 7 -3.37 13.85 -38.61
N LEU A 8 -2.99 15.11 -38.51
CA LEU A 8 -3.36 16.16 -39.46
C LEU A 8 -2.28 16.20 -40.53
N ASP A 9 -2.69 16.05 -41.82
CA ASP A 9 -1.83 15.87 -42.97
C ASP A 9 -0.74 16.95 -43.14
N GLU A 10 0.40 16.50 -43.68
CA GLU A 10 1.73 17.11 -43.79
C GLU A 10 1.86 18.23 -44.84
N ASN A 11 0.84 18.97 -45.23
CA ASN A 11 0.92 19.97 -46.29
C ASN A 11 1.23 21.41 -45.85
N SER A 12 1.89 21.61 -44.74
CA SER A 12 2.39 22.94 -44.34
C SER A 12 3.70 22.82 -43.56
N GLU A 13 4.59 23.79 -43.72
CA GLU A 13 5.86 23.99 -42.98
C GLU A 13 5.73 24.11 -41.46
N LYS A 14 4.68 23.56 -40.88
CA LYS A 14 4.39 23.55 -39.44
C LYS A 14 4.65 22.16 -38.87
N GLU A 15 5.06 22.15 -37.59
CA GLU A 15 5.24 20.92 -36.81
C GLU A 15 4.03 19.98 -36.94
N PRO A 16 4.24 18.66 -37.08
CA PRO A 16 3.16 17.71 -37.21
C PRO A 16 2.16 17.82 -36.03
N GLN A 17 0.88 17.74 -36.34
CA GLN A 17 -0.19 17.92 -35.37
C GLN A 17 -1.14 16.72 -35.33
N VAL A 18 -1.68 16.45 -34.18
CA VAL A 18 -2.69 15.41 -33.94
C VAL A 18 -4.01 16.07 -33.56
N SER A 19 -5.09 15.57 -34.18
CA SER A 19 -6.46 15.94 -33.81
C SER A 19 -7.12 14.87 -32.99
N VAL A 20 -7.82 15.28 -31.95
CA VAL A 20 -8.61 14.40 -31.05
C VAL A 20 -10.06 14.83 -31.06
N SER A 21 -10.94 13.92 -31.43
CA SER A 21 -12.39 14.14 -31.41
C SER A 21 -13.09 13.09 -30.55
N PHE A 22 -14.23 13.48 -29.99
CA PHE A 22 -15.04 12.64 -29.10
C PHE A 22 -16.44 12.45 -29.67
N SER A 23 -16.96 11.22 -29.62
CA SER A 23 -18.33 10.91 -29.99
C SER A 23 -19.03 10.08 -28.90
N GLY A 24 -20.32 10.36 -28.64
CA GLY A 24 -21.12 9.71 -27.62
C GLY A 24 -21.35 10.59 -26.36
N ARG A 25 -21.82 9.98 -25.26
CA ARG A 25 -22.16 10.72 -24.02
C ARG A 25 -20.92 11.32 -23.38
N PHE A 26 -20.91 12.63 -23.19
CA PHE A 26 -19.76 13.39 -22.68
C PHE A 26 -19.48 13.06 -21.20
N ASP A 27 -18.17 12.87 -20.87
CA ASP A 27 -17.70 12.69 -19.50
C ASP A 27 -16.58 13.71 -19.18
N ASN A 28 -16.73 14.40 -18.05
CA ASN A 28 -15.77 15.42 -17.59
C ASN A 28 -14.37 14.84 -17.33
N LYS A 29 -14.25 13.56 -17.03
CA LYS A 29 -12.95 12.90 -16.83
C LYS A 29 -12.09 12.93 -18.09
N VAL A 30 -12.74 12.72 -19.24
CA VAL A 30 -12.06 12.75 -20.55
C VAL A 30 -11.61 14.15 -20.94
N LEU A 31 -12.43 15.16 -20.63
CA LEU A 31 -12.02 16.55 -20.82
C LEU A 31 -10.79 16.90 -19.97
N ASN A 32 -10.75 16.38 -18.75
CA ASN A 32 -9.60 16.57 -17.88
C ASN A 32 -8.33 15.88 -18.46
N ALA A 33 -8.47 14.69 -19.06
CA ALA A 33 -7.35 14.04 -19.74
C ALA A 33 -6.79 14.88 -20.88
N VAL A 34 -7.63 15.51 -21.70
CA VAL A 34 -7.15 16.45 -22.73
C VAL A 34 -6.47 17.66 -22.11
N ARG A 35 -6.99 18.15 -20.98
CA ARG A 35 -6.42 19.31 -20.28
C ARG A 35 -5.02 19.09 -19.71
N THR A 36 -4.55 17.85 -19.57
CA THR A 36 -3.18 17.57 -19.14
C THR A 36 -2.15 17.79 -20.23
N VAL A 37 -2.56 17.79 -21.52
CA VAL A 37 -1.64 17.90 -22.65
C VAL A 37 -1.16 19.36 -22.84
N PRO A 38 0.16 19.61 -22.84
CA PRO A 38 0.71 20.94 -23.11
C PRO A 38 0.40 21.41 -24.54
N GLY A 39 0.23 22.71 -24.74
CA GLY A 39 0.06 23.31 -26.07
C GLY A 39 -1.23 22.99 -26.84
N ARG A 40 -2.21 22.33 -26.15
CA ARG A 40 -3.52 21.97 -26.73
C ARG A 40 -4.31 23.19 -27.17
N LYS A 41 -5.01 23.10 -28.32
CA LYS A 41 -5.92 24.12 -28.85
C LYS A 41 -7.26 23.49 -29.18
N TRP A 42 -8.36 24.18 -28.86
CA TRP A 42 -9.70 23.79 -29.28
C TRP A 42 -10.08 24.41 -30.59
N ASN A 43 -10.46 23.59 -31.57
CA ASN A 43 -11.03 24.05 -32.83
C ASN A 43 -12.57 23.98 -32.73
N GLN A 44 -13.21 25.17 -32.71
CA GLN A 44 -14.64 25.30 -32.52
C GLN A 44 -15.46 24.85 -33.73
N GLU A 45 -14.95 25.10 -34.94
CA GLU A 45 -15.64 24.73 -36.19
C GLU A 45 -15.67 23.20 -36.41
N LYS A 46 -14.53 22.55 -36.19
CA LYS A 46 -14.39 21.09 -36.37
C LYS A 46 -14.73 20.30 -35.10
N ARG A 47 -15.00 20.97 -33.97
CA ARG A 47 -15.29 20.36 -32.65
C ARG A 47 -14.26 19.29 -32.24
N LEU A 48 -12.97 19.62 -32.34
CA LEU A 48 -11.86 18.74 -32.01
C LEU A 48 -10.76 19.50 -31.28
N TRP A 49 -9.96 18.75 -30.55
CA TRP A 49 -8.75 19.26 -29.93
C TRP A 49 -7.56 19.02 -30.85
N ILE A 50 -6.62 19.95 -30.87
CA ILE A 50 -5.38 19.87 -31.65
C ILE A 50 -4.21 20.08 -30.69
N PHE A 51 -3.17 19.26 -30.81
CA PHE A 51 -1.89 19.45 -30.14
C PHE A 51 -0.76 18.94 -31.01
N ASN A 52 0.49 19.34 -30.72
CA ASN A 52 1.64 18.92 -31.48
C ASN A 52 1.83 17.41 -31.38
N ASP A 53 2.09 16.78 -32.51
CA ASP A 53 2.36 15.35 -32.64
C ASP A 53 3.78 15.07 -32.16
N CYS A 54 3.99 15.06 -30.84
CA CYS A 54 5.19 14.56 -30.24
C CYS A 54 4.84 13.40 -29.32
N GLN A 55 5.74 12.42 -29.25
CA GLN A 55 5.58 11.21 -28.47
C GLN A 55 5.21 11.52 -27.01
N GLU A 56 5.72 12.63 -26.49
CA GLU A 56 5.49 13.05 -25.10
C GLU A 56 4.04 13.52 -24.90
N ASN A 57 3.48 14.31 -25.78
CA ASN A 57 2.10 14.79 -25.73
C ASN A 57 1.07 13.66 -25.91
N LEU A 58 1.35 12.72 -26.82
CA LEU A 58 0.54 11.53 -27.03
C LEU A 58 0.55 10.63 -25.79
N ASN A 59 1.70 10.41 -25.18
CA ASN A 59 1.84 9.61 -23.97
C ASN A 59 1.10 10.24 -22.77
N ILE A 60 1.24 11.55 -22.56
CA ILE A 60 0.52 12.29 -21.52
C ILE A 60 -1.00 12.13 -21.71
N PHE A 61 -1.48 12.27 -22.95
CA PHE A 61 -2.90 12.14 -23.25
C PHE A 61 -3.43 10.71 -23.02
N LEU A 62 -2.70 9.71 -23.53
CA LEU A 62 -3.09 8.31 -23.43
C LEU A 62 -3.04 7.81 -21.99
N GLU A 63 -2.04 8.21 -21.20
CA GLU A 63 -1.95 7.89 -19.77
C GLU A 63 -3.13 8.50 -18.99
N ALA A 64 -3.45 9.76 -19.24
CA ALA A 64 -4.57 10.44 -18.61
C ALA A 64 -5.92 9.83 -19.01
N LEU A 65 -6.08 9.39 -20.26
CA LEU A 65 -7.26 8.66 -20.72
C LEU A 65 -7.38 7.27 -20.05
N TYR A 66 -6.27 6.56 -19.95
CA TYR A 66 -6.23 5.23 -19.33
C TYR A 66 -6.61 5.28 -17.84
N GLU A 67 -6.18 6.32 -17.13
CA GLU A 67 -6.56 6.54 -15.74
C GLU A 67 -8.06 6.76 -15.53
N THR A 68 -8.80 7.17 -16.59
CA THR A 68 -10.26 7.33 -16.49
C THR A 68 -11.01 6.00 -16.40
N GLY A 69 -10.42 4.89 -16.85
CA GLY A 69 -11.05 3.56 -16.91
C GLY A 69 -12.22 3.44 -17.88
N LEU A 70 -12.43 4.43 -18.78
CA LEU A 70 -13.60 4.55 -19.64
C LEU A 70 -13.38 4.02 -21.07
N PHE A 71 -12.18 3.56 -21.43
CA PHE A 71 -11.85 3.23 -22.82
C PHE A 71 -11.33 1.81 -23.00
N ASN A 72 -11.93 1.11 -23.99
CA ASN A 72 -11.34 -0.03 -24.67
C ASN A 72 -10.79 0.48 -26.00
N LEU A 73 -9.52 0.26 -26.30
CA LEU A 73 -8.91 0.59 -27.59
C LEU A 73 -9.33 -0.44 -28.62
N GLU A 74 -10.33 -0.13 -29.43
CA GLU A 74 -10.59 -0.82 -30.69
C GLU A 74 -9.89 -0.10 -31.83
N ASN A 75 -9.08 -0.83 -32.57
CA ASN A 75 -8.22 -0.31 -33.63
C ASN A 75 -9.00 -0.16 -34.94
N THR A 76 -9.31 1.07 -35.35
CA THR A 76 -9.90 1.34 -36.66
C THR A 76 -9.09 2.40 -37.40
N GLY A 77 -8.08 1.97 -38.17
CA GLY A 77 -7.45 2.94 -39.07
C GLY A 77 -6.06 2.55 -39.58
N THR A 78 -5.92 2.52 -40.87
CA THR A 78 -4.73 2.27 -41.67
C THR A 78 -3.66 3.35 -41.46
N GLY A 79 -2.60 3.00 -40.74
CA GLY A 79 -1.39 3.79 -40.59
C GLY A 79 -0.57 3.34 -39.39
N ASN A 80 0.54 2.66 -39.61
CA ASN A 80 1.64 2.27 -38.71
C ASN A 80 1.40 2.10 -37.15
N VAL A 81 0.20 1.74 -36.76
CA VAL A 81 -0.15 1.44 -35.35
C VAL A 81 0.15 -0.03 -34.96
N SER A 82 0.53 -0.86 -35.94
CA SER A 82 0.71 -2.30 -35.76
C SER A 82 1.91 -2.69 -34.88
N ALA A 83 2.95 -1.89 -34.80
CA ALA A 83 4.11 -2.16 -33.97
C ALA A 83 3.81 -1.88 -32.48
N PHE A 84 3.10 -0.78 -32.18
CA PHE A 84 2.77 -0.36 -30.81
C PHE A 84 1.79 -1.32 -30.11
N THR A 85 0.80 -1.85 -30.85
CA THR A 85 -0.19 -2.81 -30.31
C THR A 85 0.40 -4.19 -30.02
N LEU A 86 1.42 -4.60 -30.75
CA LEU A 86 2.10 -5.88 -30.53
C LEU A 86 2.96 -5.84 -29.27
N GLU A 87 3.67 -4.73 -29.04
CA GLU A 87 4.49 -4.53 -27.83
C GLU A 87 3.61 -4.42 -26.56
N GLU A 88 2.48 -3.70 -26.61
CA GLU A 88 1.56 -3.61 -25.48
C GLU A 88 0.91 -4.96 -25.15
N GLN A 89 0.53 -5.75 -26.15
CA GLN A 89 0.01 -7.09 -25.92
C GLN A 89 1.04 -8.03 -25.31
N ASP A 90 2.32 -7.92 -25.71
CA ASP A 90 3.40 -8.70 -25.14
C ASP A 90 3.68 -8.30 -23.69
N VAL A 91 3.72 -6.99 -23.39
CA VAL A 91 3.85 -6.48 -22.02
C VAL A 91 2.70 -6.96 -21.16
N LYS A 92 1.46 -6.91 -21.65
CA LYS A 92 0.27 -7.38 -20.91
C LYS A 92 0.37 -8.88 -20.62
N LYS A 93 0.71 -9.72 -21.60
CA LYS A 93 0.90 -11.16 -21.41
C LYS A 93 1.99 -11.48 -20.38
N LYS A 94 3.13 -10.76 -20.41
CA LYS A 94 4.21 -10.92 -19.44
C LYS A 94 3.76 -10.55 -18.01
N LEU A 95 2.99 -9.46 -17.84
CA LEU A 95 2.44 -9.05 -16.55
C LEU A 95 1.37 -10.03 -16.03
N GLU A 96 0.50 -10.54 -16.89
CA GLU A 96 -0.50 -11.56 -16.53
C GLU A 96 0.17 -12.87 -16.08
N LYS A 97 1.20 -13.33 -16.81
CA LYS A 97 2.01 -14.49 -16.40
C LYS A 97 2.67 -14.25 -15.04
N MET A 98 3.27 -13.06 -14.84
CA MET A 98 3.86 -12.70 -13.56
C MET A 98 2.83 -12.68 -12.44
N HIS A 99 1.64 -12.11 -12.66
CA HIS A 99 0.56 -12.06 -11.68
C HIS A 99 0.12 -13.46 -11.25
N SER A 100 -0.07 -14.37 -12.23
CA SER A 100 -0.43 -15.76 -11.96
C SER A 100 0.66 -16.48 -11.12
N LEU A 101 1.92 -16.26 -11.42
CA LEU A 101 3.05 -16.83 -10.67
C LEU A 101 3.15 -16.25 -9.25
N LEU A 102 2.94 -14.95 -9.07
CA LEU A 102 2.91 -14.33 -7.74
C LEU A 102 1.74 -14.86 -6.90
N LYS A 103 0.58 -15.05 -7.51
CA LYS A 103 -0.61 -15.64 -6.88
C LYS A 103 -0.36 -17.10 -6.48
N ALA A 104 0.17 -17.92 -7.38
CA ALA A 104 0.50 -19.32 -7.11
C ALA A 104 1.54 -19.49 -5.99
N ARG A 105 2.40 -18.48 -5.78
CA ARG A 105 3.40 -18.44 -4.69
C ARG A 105 2.90 -17.75 -3.44
N HIS A 106 1.61 -17.47 -3.33
CA HIS A 106 0.93 -16.85 -2.18
C HIS A 106 1.51 -15.49 -1.75
N TYR A 107 2.02 -14.68 -2.71
CA TYR A 107 2.42 -13.31 -2.40
C TYR A 107 1.19 -12.48 -2.02
N SER A 108 1.35 -11.61 -1.01
CA SER A 108 0.25 -10.70 -0.62
C SER A 108 -0.18 -9.82 -1.80
N VAL A 109 -1.48 -9.48 -1.90
CA VAL A 109 -2.04 -8.62 -2.96
C VAL A 109 -1.23 -7.33 -3.10
N ARG A 110 -0.89 -6.68 -1.99
CA ARG A 110 -0.07 -5.45 -1.97
C ARG A 110 1.34 -5.65 -2.54
N THR A 111 1.93 -6.84 -2.36
CA THR A 111 3.23 -7.18 -2.97
C THR A 111 3.07 -7.44 -4.46
N GLN A 112 2.00 -8.15 -4.87
CA GLN A 112 1.69 -8.40 -6.28
C GLN A 112 1.56 -7.09 -7.05
N GLU A 113 0.72 -6.16 -6.57
CA GLU A 113 0.53 -4.83 -7.18
C GLU A 113 1.82 -4.04 -7.32
N ARG A 114 2.64 -4.02 -6.26
CA ARG A 114 3.93 -3.31 -6.27
C ARG A 114 4.92 -3.93 -7.25
N TYR A 115 5.02 -5.25 -7.28
CA TYR A 115 5.92 -5.94 -8.20
C TYR A 115 5.50 -5.72 -9.65
N LEU A 116 4.21 -5.88 -9.95
CA LEU A 116 3.66 -5.61 -11.29
C LEU A 116 3.91 -4.16 -11.72
N ARG A 117 3.73 -3.19 -10.81
CA ARG A 117 4.02 -1.78 -11.10
C ARG A 117 5.49 -1.55 -11.47
N TRP A 118 6.44 -2.14 -10.73
CA TRP A 118 7.86 -1.98 -11.02
C TRP A 118 8.24 -2.64 -12.34
N VAL A 119 7.75 -3.84 -12.62
CA VAL A 119 8.04 -4.52 -13.88
C VAL A 119 7.37 -3.80 -15.05
N LYS A 120 6.14 -3.30 -14.90
CA LYS A 120 5.51 -2.45 -15.93
C LYS A 120 6.34 -1.21 -16.24
N MET A 121 6.86 -0.53 -15.20
CA MET A 121 7.73 0.64 -15.38
C MET A 121 9.04 0.28 -16.10
N PHE A 122 9.63 -0.86 -15.78
CA PHE A 122 10.83 -1.37 -16.46
C PHE A 122 10.54 -1.68 -17.94
N LEU A 123 9.48 -2.42 -18.23
CA LEU A 123 9.11 -2.83 -19.59
C LEU A 123 8.78 -1.65 -20.51
N ASN A 124 8.28 -0.55 -19.93
CA ASN A 124 7.98 0.69 -20.66
C ASN A 124 9.16 1.68 -20.65
N SER A 125 10.35 1.27 -20.24
CA SER A 125 11.54 2.13 -20.23
C SER A 125 12.52 1.75 -21.33
N GLU A 126 13.43 2.64 -21.65
CA GLU A 126 14.55 2.40 -22.57
C GLU A 126 15.47 1.24 -22.15
N PHE A 127 15.38 0.82 -20.88
CA PHE A 127 16.17 -0.27 -20.30
C PHE A 127 15.53 -1.66 -20.47
N SER A 128 14.39 -1.76 -21.17
CA SER A 128 13.59 -3.00 -21.31
C SER A 128 14.23 -4.09 -22.16
N ASN A 129 15.31 -3.77 -22.87
CA ASN A 129 16.04 -4.74 -23.68
C ASN A 129 16.77 -5.77 -22.80
N VAL A 130 16.16 -6.93 -22.63
CA VAL A 130 16.64 -8.02 -21.77
C VAL A 130 17.94 -8.65 -22.26
N GLY A 131 18.28 -8.44 -23.55
CA GLY A 131 19.53 -8.90 -24.16
C GLY A 131 20.73 -8.00 -23.86
N GLU A 132 20.52 -6.81 -23.32
CA GLU A 132 21.60 -5.91 -22.94
C GLU A 132 22.20 -6.26 -21.59
N GLU A 133 23.52 -6.39 -21.56
CA GLU A 133 24.26 -6.50 -20.30
C GLU A 133 23.92 -5.33 -19.38
N ASN A 134 23.63 -5.64 -18.11
CA ASN A 134 23.32 -4.62 -17.09
C ASN A 134 21.96 -3.88 -17.19
N CYS A 135 21.00 -4.32 -17.98
CA CYS A 135 19.71 -3.65 -18.10
C CYS A 135 19.03 -3.38 -16.72
N ILE A 136 19.12 -4.34 -15.78
CA ILE A 136 18.63 -4.16 -14.39
C ILE A 136 19.39 -3.06 -13.66
N ASN A 137 20.72 -3.06 -13.70
CA ASN A 137 21.54 -2.06 -13.02
C ASN A 137 21.35 -0.67 -13.62
N ASN A 138 21.21 -0.56 -14.94
CA ASN A 138 20.93 0.69 -15.63
C ASN A 138 19.59 1.27 -15.19
N PHE A 139 18.53 0.44 -15.13
CA PHE A 139 17.23 0.86 -14.64
C PHE A 139 17.27 1.27 -13.16
N LEU A 140 17.96 0.52 -12.30
CA LEU A 140 18.12 0.87 -10.88
C LEU A 140 18.89 2.17 -10.70
N THR A 141 19.91 2.41 -11.52
CA THR A 141 20.67 3.68 -11.55
C THR A 141 19.76 4.83 -11.98
N PHE A 142 18.98 4.65 -13.02
CA PHE A 142 17.95 5.61 -13.45
C PHE A 142 16.99 5.96 -12.30
N LEU A 143 16.47 4.95 -11.60
CA LEU A 143 15.60 5.17 -10.43
C LEU A 143 16.30 5.97 -9.32
N ALA A 144 17.56 5.68 -9.04
CA ALA A 144 18.32 6.37 -7.99
C ALA A 144 18.67 7.82 -8.39
N VAL A 145 19.20 8.02 -9.59
CA VAL A 145 19.75 9.30 -10.04
C VAL A 145 18.67 10.24 -10.59
N LYS A 146 17.86 9.75 -11.52
CA LYS A 146 16.84 10.59 -12.19
C LYS A 146 15.56 10.69 -11.38
N LYS A 147 15.04 9.56 -10.85
CA LYS A 147 13.81 9.54 -10.05
C LYS A 147 14.04 9.81 -8.56
N ARG A 148 15.29 9.86 -8.10
CA ARG A 148 15.70 10.12 -6.71
C ARG A 148 14.97 9.28 -5.67
N VAL A 149 14.71 8.00 -6.00
CA VAL A 149 14.03 7.11 -5.08
C VAL A 149 14.92 6.72 -3.90
N SER A 150 14.30 6.37 -2.76
CA SER A 150 15.05 5.90 -1.60
C SER A 150 15.71 4.53 -1.85
N ALA A 151 16.80 4.23 -1.14
CA ALA A 151 17.45 2.92 -1.19
C ALA A 151 16.49 1.74 -0.95
N SER A 152 15.50 1.92 -0.06
CA SER A 152 14.48 0.89 0.20
C SER A 152 13.57 0.68 -1.01
N THR A 153 13.21 1.75 -1.71
CA THR A 153 12.39 1.73 -2.92
C THR A 153 13.14 1.08 -4.08
N GLN A 154 14.42 1.44 -4.26
CA GLN A 154 15.29 0.82 -5.26
C GLN A 154 15.46 -0.68 -5.03
N ASN A 155 15.68 -1.12 -3.78
CA ASN A 155 15.78 -2.55 -3.44
C ASN A 155 14.45 -3.29 -3.63
N GLN A 156 13.31 -2.62 -3.52
CA GLN A 156 12.00 -3.20 -3.84
C GLN A 156 11.83 -3.38 -5.35
N ALA A 157 12.24 -2.43 -6.16
CA ALA A 157 12.26 -2.55 -7.62
C ALA A 157 13.18 -3.70 -8.05
N LEU A 158 14.39 -3.78 -7.48
CA LEU A 158 15.31 -4.90 -7.70
C LEU A 158 14.65 -6.25 -7.43
N ALA A 159 13.99 -6.41 -6.27
CA ALA A 159 13.33 -7.67 -5.93
C ALA A 159 12.23 -8.05 -6.94
N ALA A 160 11.49 -7.07 -7.45
CA ALA A 160 10.47 -7.27 -8.47
C ALA A 160 11.09 -7.71 -9.82
N LEU A 161 12.18 -7.07 -10.24
CA LEU A 161 12.89 -7.41 -11.47
C LEU A 161 13.54 -8.79 -11.38
N LEU A 162 14.21 -9.12 -10.28
CA LEU A 162 14.78 -10.45 -10.06
C LEU A 162 13.71 -11.54 -10.13
N PHE A 163 12.51 -11.28 -9.55
CA PHE A 163 11.38 -12.21 -9.69
C PHE A 163 10.96 -12.34 -11.16
N TYR A 164 10.84 -11.24 -11.88
CA TYR A 164 10.43 -11.25 -13.29
C TYR A 164 11.42 -12.01 -14.16
N PHE A 165 12.72 -11.71 -14.06
CA PHE A 165 13.75 -12.38 -14.85
C PHE A 165 13.79 -13.88 -14.57
N ARG A 166 13.83 -14.26 -13.28
CA ARG A 166 13.95 -15.66 -12.87
C ARG A 166 12.72 -16.49 -13.20
N PHE A 167 11.53 -16.01 -12.92
CA PHE A 167 10.32 -16.83 -12.97
C PHE A 167 9.43 -16.58 -14.18
N VAL A 168 9.51 -15.44 -14.83
CA VAL A 168 8.72 -15.13 -16.02
C VAL A 168 9.51 -15.40 -17.28
N LEU A 169 10.77 -14.95 -17.31
CA LEU A 169 11.65 -15.12 -18.46
C LEU A 169 12.49 -16.41 -18.40
N GLY A 170 12.70 -17.00 -17.23
CA GLY A 170 13.59 -18.16 -17.07
C GLY A 170 15.07 -17.82 -17.17
N ILE A 171 15.44 -16.55 -16.93
CA ILE A 171 16.81 -16.06 -17.03
C ILE A 171 17.33 -15.84 -15.60
N GLU A 172 18.43 -16.49 -15.23
CA GLU A 172 19.13 -16.16 -13.99
C GLU A 172 19.96 -14.89 -14.25
N PRO A 173 19.71 -13.80 -13.49
CA PRO A 173 20.54 -12.60 -13.58
C PRO A 173 21.98 -12.98 -13.25
N GLU A 174 22.91 -12.65 -14.13
CA GLU A 174 24.29 -13.12 -14.04
C GLU A 174 24.93 -12.79 -12.69
N GLU A 175 25.57 -13.79 -12.07
CA GLU A 175 26.35 -13.61 -10.84
C GLU A 175 27.56 -12.68 -11.03
N LYS A 176 28.03 -12.50 -12.28
CA LYS A 176 29.17 -11.64 -12.64
C LYS A 176 28.95 -10.16 -12.44
N ASN A 177 27.69 -9.71 -12.44
CA ASN A 177 27.31 -8.32 -12.15
C ASN A 177 26.15 -8.32 -11.14
N PRO A 178 26.44 -8.59 -9.85
CA PRO A 178 25.39 -8.60 -8.83
C PRO A 178 24.69 -7.24 -8.83
N ALA A 179 23.39 -7.29 -9.09
CA ALA A 179 22.56 -6.08 -9.06
C ALA A 179 22.81 -5.32 -7.77
N VAL A 180 23.31 -4.09 -7.87
CA VAL A 180 23.81 -3.31 -6.75
C VAL A 180 22.68 -3.01 -5.77
N ARG A 181 22.68 -3.70 -4.64
CA ARG A 181 21.76 -3.39 -3.55
C ARG A 181 22.15 -2.04 -2.92
N ALA A 182 21.24 -1.10 -2.96
CA ALA A 182 21.45 0.18 -2.31
C ALA A 182 21.63 -0.01 -0.80
N LYS A 183 22.70 0.56 -0.26
CA LYS A 183 23.00 0.54 1.18
C LYS A 183 21.94 1.34 1.93
N LYS A 184 21.21 0.67 2.80
CA LYS A 184 20.18 1.33 3.63
C LYS A 184 20.87 2.02 4.82
N PRO A 185 20.63 3.31 5.05
CA PRO A 185 21.07 3.94 6.28
C PRO A 185 20.36 3.30 7.48
N VAL A 186 21.10 2.95 8.51
CA VAL A 186 20.52 2.52 9.78
C VAL A 186 19.99 3.76 10.49
N ARG A 187 18.67 3.80 10.70
CA ARG A 187 18.03 4.89 11.44
C ARG A 187 17.49 4.33 12.75
N LEU A 188 17.80 5.01 13.84
CA LEU A 188 17.19 4.68 15.13
C LEU A 188 15.67 4.91 15.05
N PRO A 189 14.86 4.00 15.62
CA PRO A 189 13.43 4.19 15.65
C PRO A 189 13.06 5.41 16.51
N VAL A 190 12.06 6.15 16.07
CA VAL A 190 11.44 7.21 16.86
C VAL A 190 10.59 6.55 17.94
N VAL A 191 10.81 6.94 19.20
CA VAL A 191 10.11 6.43 20.39
C VAL A 191 9.44 7.60 21.11
N PHE A 192 8.21 7.41 21.55
CA PHE A 192 7.53 8.32 22.46
C PHE A 192 7.93 8.02 23.91
N SER A 193 8.08 9.04 24.72
CA SER A 193 8.04 8.87 26.18
C SER A 193 6.62 8.47 26.63
N ARG A 194 6.46 8.01 27.87
CA ARG A 194 5.14 7.65 28.42
C ARG A 194 4.18 8.85 28.46
N SER A 195 4.69 10.05 28.75
CA SER A 195 3.92 11.29 28.71
C SER A 195 3.50 11.67 27.30
N GLU A 196 4.39 11.54 26.33
CA GLU A 196 4.07 11.77 24.90
C GLU A 196 3.04 10.78 24.37
N VAL A 197 3.11 9.49 24.73
CA VAL A 197 2.07 8.51 24.40
C VAL A 197 0.71 8.97 24.90
N ASN A 198 0.62 9.36 26.18
CA ASN A 198 -0.62 9.84 26.77
C ASN A 198 -1.13 11.09 26.08
N ALA A 199 -0.26 12.06 25.77
CA ALA A 199 -0.62 13.29 25.08
C ALA A 199 -1.19 13.00 23.68
N VAL A 200 -0.55 12.11 22.89
CA VAL A 200 -1.05 11.76 21.56
C VAL A 200 -2.38 11.01 21.63
N ILE A 201 -2.52 10.04 22.54
CA ILE A 201 -3.75 9.27 22.70
C ILE A 201 -4.91 10.17 23.16
N SER A 202 -4.66 11.16 24.02
CA SER A 202 -5.68 12.12 24.49
C SER A 202 -6.22 13.00 23.38
N ASN A 203 -5.45 13.23 22.31
CA ASN A 203 -5.88 13.95 21.10
C ASN A 203 -6.59 13.06 20.08
N LEU A 204 -6.82 11.78 20.39
CA LEU A 204 -7.60 10.86 19.57
C LEU A 204 -8.95 10.56 20.23
N THR A 205 -9.97 10.24 19.42
CA THR A 205 -11.32 9.96 19.89
C THR A 205 -11.88 8.67 19.30
N GLY A 206 -12.88 8.09 19.97
CA GLY A 206 -13.64 6.93 19.50
C GLY A 206 -12.77 5.73 19.12
N GLY A 207 -13.13 5.03 18.05
CA GLY A 207 -12.40 3.85 17.59
C GLY A 207 -10.94 4.10 17.23
N LYS A 208 -10.58 5.34 16.81
CA LYS A 208 -9.20 5.69 16.50
C LYS A 208 -8.32 5.76 17.75
N ARG A 209 -8.87 6.26 18.86
CA ARG A 209 -8.21 6.24 20.16
C ARG A 209 -7.98 4.82 20.61
N LEU A 210 -9.02 3.99 20.60
CA LEU A 210 -8.93 2.59 20.99
C LEU A 210 -7.92 1.80 20.14
N ALA A 211 -7.85 2.07 18.82
CA ALA A 211 -6.86 1.47 17.94
C ALA A 211 -5.43 1.89 18.30
N ALA A 212 -5.19 3.16 18.68
CA ALA A 212 -3.89 3.64 19.14
C ALA A 212 -3.50 3.01 20.48
N GLU A 213 -4.45 2.91 21.39
CA GLU A 213 -4.27 2.24 22.70
C GLU A 213 -3.91 0.75 22.52
N LEU A 214 -4.55 0.04 21.57
CA LEU A 214 -4.18 -1.33 21.21
C LEU A 214 -2.77 -1.41 20.61
N MET A 215 -2.42 -0.53 19.66
CA MET A 215 -1.06 -0.53 19.10
C MET A 215 0.02 -0.34 20.17
N TYR A 216 -0.22 0.55 21.13
CA TYR A 216 0.72 0.78 22.22
C TYR A 216 0.66 -0.31 23.30
N GLY A 217 -0.52 -0.81 23.65
CA GLY A 217 -0.68 -1.80 24.73
C GLY A 217 -0.29 -3.23 24.37
N THR A 218 -0.23 -3.55 23.07
CA THR A 218 0.03 -4.91 22.58
C THR A 218 1.20 -5.01 21.60
N GLY A 219 1.71 -3.89 21.12
CA GLY A 219 2.74 -3.85 20.09
C GLY A 219 2.29 -4.29 18.69
N MET A 220 0.98 -4.43 18.44
CA MET A 220 0.44 -4.81 17.13
C MET A 220 0.78 -3.79 16.05
N ARG A 221 0.89 -4.27 14.80
CA ARG A 221 1.01 -3.39 13.62
C ARG A 221 -0.34 -2.75 13.31
N LEU A 222 -0.33 -1.57 12.67
CA LEU A 222 -1.55 -0.87 12.27
C LEU A 222 -2.53 -1.79 11.52
N GLY A 223 -2.06 -2.46 10.47
CA GLY A 223 -2.91 -3.36 9.70
C GLY A 223 -3.46 -4.54 10.50
N GLU A 224 -2.70 -5.05 11.48
CA GLU A 224 -3.15 -6.12 12.40
C GLU A 224 -4.28 -5.61 13.31
N VAL A 225 -4.15 -4.41 13.88
CA VAL A 225 -5.20 -3.81 14.73
C VAL A 225 -6.47 -3.55 13.93
N LEU A 226 -6.35 -2.97 12.74
CA LEU A 226 -7.51 -2.64 11.92
C LEU A 226 -8.22 -3.89 11.38
N ALA A 227 -7.48 -4.96 11.15
CA ALA A 227 -8.00 -6.25 10.68
C ALA A 227 -8.51 -7.15 11.81
N LEU A 228 -8.55 -6.69 13.07
CA LEU A 228 -9.15 -7.46 14.17
C LEU A 228 -10.64 -7.68 13.93
N ARG A 229 -11.07 -8.88 14.22
CA ARG A 229 -12.49 -9.28 14.27
C ARG A 229 -12.93 -9.45 15.71
N ILE A 230 -14.23 -9.44 15.95
CA ILE A 230 -14.79 -9.64 17.30
C ILE A 230 -14.32 -10.96 17.90
N LEU A 231 -14.27 -12.03 17.11
CA LEU A 231 -13.85 -13.36 17.56
C LEU A 231 -12.36 -13.47 17.93
N ASP A 232 -11.55 -12.47 17.57
CA ASP A 232 -10.12 -12.49 17.88
C ASP A 232 -9.82 -12.03 19.31
N ILE A 233 -10.84 -11.54 20.04
CA ILE A 233 -10.71 -11.03 21.39
C ILE A 233 -11.29 -12.03 22.37
N ASP A 234 -10.44 -12.61 23.21
CA ASP A 234 -10.81 -13.52 24.28
C ASP A 234 -10.73 -12.81 25.62
N PHE A 235 -11.90 -12.42 26.15
CA PHE A 235 -12.01 -11.77 27.46
C PHE A 235 -11.82 -12.77 28.62
N GLY A 236 -12.06 -14.06 28.40
CA GLY A 236 -11.89 -15.08 29.42
C GLY A 236 -10.43 -15.40 29.69
N MET A 237 -9.65 -15.51 28.61
CA MET A 237 -8.21 -15.77 28.68
C MET A 237 -7.37 -14.49 28.72
N ASN A 238 -7.99 -13.31 28.65
CA ASN A 238 -7.30 -12.01 28.56
C ASN A 238 -6.26 -11.95 27.43
N GLN A 239 -6.63 -12.38 26.24
CA GLN A 239 -5.74 -12.45 25.10
C GLN A 239 -6.39 -12.00 23.80
N ILE A 240 -5.55 -11.61 22.83
CA ILE A 240 -5.95 -11.25 21.47
C ILE A 240 -5.19 -12.16 20.51
N THR A 241 -5.92 -12.82 19.62
CA THR A 241 -5.36 -13.64 18.54
C THR A 241 -5.13 -12.79 17.32
N ILE A 242 -3.90 -12.70 16.87
CA ILE A 242 -3.52 -12.01 15.63
C ILE A 242 -3.38 -13.06 14.54
N ARG A 243 -4.32 -13.05 13.59
CA ARG A 243 -4.33 -13.99 12.48
C ARG A 243 -3.53 -13.48 11.32
N ARG A 244 -2.81 -14.38 10.64
CA ARG A 244 -2.03 -14.09 9.43
C ARG A 244 -1.11 -12.88 9.57
N GLY A 245 -0.34 -12.84 10.64
CA GLY A 245 0.72 -11.85 10.82
C GLY A 245 1.74 -11.90 9.66
N LYS A 246 2.80 -11.10 9.73
CA LYS A 246 3.87 -11.11 8.73
C LYS A 246 4.46 -12.53 8.61
N GLY A 247 4.37 -13.13 7.42
CA GLY A 247 4.79 -14.52 7.16
C GLY A 247 3.71 -15.56 7.43
N ASP A 248 2.43 -15.14 7.46
CA ASP A 248 1.23 -16.01 7.60
C ASP A 248 1.20 -16.84 8.90
N LYS A 249 1.88 -16.37 9.97
CA LYS A 249 1.88 -17.01 11.29
C LYS A 249 0.92 -16.31 12.23
N ASP A 250 0.07 -17.09 12.86
CA ASP A 250 -0.77 -16.62 13.97
C ASP A 250 0.08 -16.43 15.22
N ARG A 251 -0.28 -15.44 16.04
CA ARG A 251 0.31 -15.24 17.35
C ARG A 251 -0.73 -14.69 18.32
N ILE A 252 -0.47 -14.91 19.60
CA ILE A 252 -1.30 -14.41 20.69
C ILE A 252 -0.54 -13.28 21.39
N VAL A 253 -1.26 -12.22 21.74
CA VAL A 253 -0.75 -11.13 22.58
C VAL A 253 -1.70 -10.92 23.77
N MET A 254 -1.18 -10.30 24.85
CA MET A 254 -1.99 -9.97 26.00
C MET A 254 -3.09 -8.97 25.66
N LEU A 255 -4.26 -9.09 26.27
CA LEU A 255 -5.30 -8.08 26.29
C LEU A 255 -5.07 -7.17 27.52
N PRO A 256 -4.71 -5.88 27.33
CA PRO A 256 -4.51 -4.97 28.44
C PRO A 256 -5.82 -4.77 29.24
N GLN A 257 -5.77 -4.92 30.55
CA GLN A 257 -6.96 -4.84 31.43
C GLN A 257 -7.73 -3.50 31.24
N LYS A 258 -7.00 -2.39 31.07
CA LYS A 258 -7.59 -1.07 30.82
C LYS A 258 -8.43 -1.00 29.53
N LEU A 259 -8.24 -1.92 28.61
CA LEU A 259 -8.94 -1.94 27.33
C LEU A 259 -10.14 -2.89 27.30
N ILE A 260 -10.36 -3.70 28.34
CA ILE A 260 -11.47 -4.67 28.40
C ILE A 260 -12.81 -3.94 28.21
N GLU A 261 -13.07 -2.95 29.05
CA GLU A 261 -14.35 -2.23 29.00
C GLU A 261 -14.51 -1.37 27.73
N PRO A 262 -13.49 -0.58 27.29
CA PRO A 262 -13.56 0.09 25.99
C PRO A 262 -13.81 -0.84 24.81
N LEU A 263 -13.24 -2.06 24.80
CA LEU A 263 -13.46 -3.06 23.76
C LEU A 263 -14.89 -3.62 23.79
N LYS A 264 -15.44 -3.92 24.96
CA LYS A 264 -16.84 -4.32 25.09
C LYS A 264 -17.79 -3.25 24.54
N GLN A 265 -17.55 -1.99 24.88
CA GLN A 265 -18.34 -0.86 24.34
C GLN A 265 -18.19 -0.71 22.82
N GLN A 266 -16.99 -0.96 22.30
CA GLN A 266 -16.78 -0.96 20.84
C GLN A 266 -17.56 -2.11 20.18
N ILE A 267 -17.56 -3.31 20.76
CA ILE A 267 -18.32 -4.46 20.24
C ILE A 267 -19.83 -4.16 20.24
N ILE A 268 -20.35 -3.52 21.27
CA ILE A 268 -21.76 -3.09 21.33
C ILE A 268 -22.08 -2.14 20.16
N LYS A 269 -21.20 -1.17 19.88
CA LYS A 269 -21.36 -0.26 18.73
C LYS A 269 -21.33 -1.00 17.41
N VAL A 270 -20.42 -1.96 17.25
CA VAL A 270 -20.31 -2.77 16.03
C VAL A 270 -21.55 -3.64 15.86
N ARG A 271 -22.07 -4.24 16.93
CA ARG A 271 -23.32 -5.01 16.91
C ARG A 271 -24.49 -4.17 16.41
N LYS A 272 -24.70 -2.99 17.00
CA LYS A 272 -25.76 -2.07 16.55
C LYS A 272 -25.64 -1.73 15.06
N LEU A 273 -24.43 -1.37 14.60
CA LEU A 273 -24.18 -1.08 13.20
C LEU A 273 -24.44 -2.28 12.29
N HIS A 274 -24.08 -3.48 12.76
CA HIS A 274 -24.30 -4.73 12.05
C HIS A 274 -25.78 -5.07 11.93
N ASP A 275 -26.57 -4.89 13.00
CA ASP A 275 -28.01 -5.11 12.99
C ASP A 275 -28.72 -4.14 12.02
N GLU A 276 -28.30 -2.86 11.97
CA GLU A 276 -28.76 -1.86 11.00
C GLU A 276 -28.40 -2.25 9.55
N ASP A 277 -27.20 -2.79 9.36
CA ASP A 277 -26.76 -3.26 8.05
C ASP A 277 -27.55 -4.51 7.60
N LEU A 278 -27.76 -5.47 8.48
CA LEU A 278 -28.57 -6.66 8.17
C LEU A 278 -30.00 -6.29 7.79
N ALA A 279 -30.63 -5.37 8.51
CA ALA A 279 -31.97 -4.88 8.20
C ALA A 279 -32.06 -4.20 6.83
N SER A 280 -30.94 -3.68 6.31
CA SER A 280 -30.84 -3.03 5.00
C SER A 280 -30.32 -3.95 3.89
N GLY A 281 -30.19 -5.27 4.14
CA GLY A 281 -29.66 -6.26 3.19
C GLY A 281 -28.14 -6.29 3.06
N TRP A 282 -27.43 -5.54 3.91
CA TRP A 282 -25.97 -5.52 4.01
C TRP A 282 -25.49 -6.49 5.11
N GLY A 283 -24.32 -6.31 5.66
CA GLY A 283 -23.83 -7.06 6.81
C GLY A 283 -22.81 -8.15 6.49
N CYS A 284 -22.48 -8.35 5.21
CA CYS A 284 -21.42 -9.29 4.84
C CYS A 284 -20.03 -8.75 5.15
N VAL A 285 -19.12 -9.65 5.50
CA VAL A 285 -17.67 -9.38 5.58
C VAL A 285 -16.91 -10.43 4.79
N LYS A 286 -15.83 -10.00 4.16
CA LYS A 286 -14.93 -10.93 3.47
C LYS A 286 -14.28 -11.86 4.50
N LEU A 287 -14.56 -13.16 4.42
CA LEU A 287 -13.87 -14.17 5.23
C LEU A 287 -12.49 -14.51 4.63
N PRO A 288 -11.58 -15.09 5.43
CA PRO A 288 -10.42 -15.78 4.91
C PRO A 288 -10.83 -16.88 3.92
N GLU A 289 -10.08 -17.08 2.83
CA GLU A 289 -10.46 -18.00 1.74
C GLU A 289 -10.78 -19.42 2.25
N SER A 290 -9.94 -19.94 3.17
CA SER A 290 -10.17 -21.27 3.77
C SER A 290 -11.45 -21.34 4.63
N MET A 291 -11.91 -20.23 5.18
CA MET A 291 -13.10 -20.15 6.03
C MET A 291 -14.36 -19.91 5.21
N SER A 292 -14.29 -19.20 4.10
CA SER A 292 -15.43 -18.98 3.22
C SER A 292 -15.99 -20.30 2.64
N LEU A 293 -15.11 -21.29 2.41
CA LEU A 293 -15.50 -22.61 1.97
C LEU A 293 -16.14 -23.45 3.08
N LYS A 294 -15.65 -23.30 4.32
CA LYS A 294 -16.17 -24.07 5.48
C LYS A 294 -17.45 -23.50 6.08
N TYR A 295 -17.62 -22.20 6.01
CA TYR A 295 -18.72 -21.45 6.61
C TYR A 295 -19.31 -20.46 5.61
N PRO A 296 -20.05 -20.92 4.59
CA PRO A 296 -20.62 -20.03 3.57
C PRO A 296 -21.48 -18.91 4.17
N ASP A 297 -22.29 -19.24 5.18
CA ASP A 297 -23.17 -18.28 5.87
C ASP A 297 -22.46 -17.42 6.90
N GLY A 298 -21.21 -17.76 7.24
CA GLY A 298 -20.41 -17.06 8.26
C GLY A 298 -20.11 -15.59 7.93
N THR A 299 -20.28 -15.19 6.67
CA THR A 299 -20.04 -13.82 6.21
C THR A 299 -20.90 -12.79 6.95
N ARG A 300 -22.08 -13.20 7.45
CA ARG A 300 -23.03 -12.36 8.20
C ARG A 300 -22.98 -12.54 9.70
N ASP A 301 -22.19 -13.49 10.21
CA ASP A 301 -22.07 -13.67 11.65
C ASP A 301 -21.39 -12.49 12.31
N LEU A 302 -21.95 -12.04 13.46
CA LEU A 302 -21.37 -10.94 14.26
C LEU A 302 -19.92 -11.20 14.67
N LYS A 303 -19.58 -12.45 15.01
CA LYS A 303 -18.21 -12.81 15.44
C LYS A 303 -17.15 -12.54 14.38
N TRP A 304 -17.52 -12.58 13.08
CA TRP A 304 -16.61 -12.31 11.97
C TRP A 304 -16.54 -10.83 11.59
N GLN A 305 -17.42 -9.98 12.14
CA GLN A 305 -17.38 -8.56 11.85
C GLN A 305 -16.07 -7.91 12.31
N TRP A 306 -15.65 -6.86 11.58
CA TRP A 306 -14.48 -6.10 11.95
C TRP A 306 -14.71 -5.34 13.24
N LEU A 307 -13.74 -5.34 14.15
CA LEU A 307 -13.78 -4.52 15.37
C LEU A 307 -13.78 -3.02 15.06
N PHE A 308 -13.13 -2.65 13.96
CA PHE A 308 -13.06 -1.27 13.47
C PHE A 308 -13.62 -1.18 12.05
N PRO A 309 -14.95 -1.28 11.87
CA PRO A 309 -15.56 -1.17 10.54
C PRO A 309 -15.41 0.25 10.00
N GLN A 310 -15.27 0.37 8.68
CA GLN A 310 -15.33 1.68 8.02
C GLN A 310 -16.76 2.20 8.00
N LYS A 311 -16.90 3.55 7.85
CA LYS A 311 -18.21 4.19 7.78
C LYS A 311 -18.97 3.80 6.51
N ASN A 312 -18.26 3.73 5.37
CA ASN A 312 -18.86 3.45 4.07
C ASN A 312 -19.11 1.95 3.89
N ARG A 313 -20.22 1.63 3.26
CA ARG A 313 -20.54 0.28 2.78
C ARG A 313 -19.72 -0.02 1.53
N TRP A 314 -19.50 -1.30 1.27
CA TRP A 314 -18.70 -1.80 0.16
C TRP A 314 -19.42 -2.95 -0.53
N ILE A 315 -19.35 -2.99 -1.85
CA ILE A 315 -19.87 -4.09 -2.68
C ILE A 315 -18.66 -4.84 -3.23
N ASN A 316 -18.65 -6.14 -3.05
CA ASN A 316 -17.65 -7.00 -3.67
C ASN A 316 -17.85 -6.99 -5.20
N PRO A 317 -16.91 -6.50 -6.00
CA PRO A 317 -17.09 -6.38 -7.43
C PRO A 317 -17.18 -7.72 -8.15
N VAL A 318 -16.76 -8.83 -7.50
CA VAL A 318 -16.77 -10.18 -8.08
C VAL A 318 -18.01 -10.95 -7.67
N THR A 319 -18.38 -10.92 -6.38
CA THR A 319 -19.48 -11.74 -5.83
C THR A 319 -20.78 -10.94 -5.68
N GLY A 320 -20.75 -9.63 -5.78
CA GLY A 320 -21.90 -8.75 -5.49
C GLY A 320 -22.27 -8.66 -4.01
N GLU A 321 -21.54 -9.31 -3.11
CA GLU A 321 -21.80 -9.25 -1.67
C GLU A 321 -21.71 -7.84 -1.14
N GLN A 322 -22.68 -7.48 -0.29
CA GLN A 322 -22.82 -6.14 0.29
C GLN A 322 -22.43 -6.16 1.76
N GLY A 323 -21.41 -5.35 2.10
CA GLY A 323 -20.90 -5.34 3.46
C GLY A 323 -20.06 -4.10 3.80
N ARG A 324 -19.26 -4.24 4.83
CA ARG A 324 -18.26 -3.24 5.22
C ARG A 324 -16.87 -3.85 5.23
N TYR A 325 -15.89 -3.02 4.90
CA TYR A 325 -14.48 -3.34 5.13
C TYR A 325 -14.02 -2.75 6.46
N HIS A 326 -12.83 -3.09 6.91
CA HIS A 326 -12.25 -2.44 8.09
C HIS A 326 -11.85 -0.99 7.80
N LEU A 327 -11.62 -0.21 8.83
CA LEU A 327 -11.15 1.18 8.74
C LEU A 327 -9.88 1.24 7.87
N ASP A 328 -9.84 2.21 6.95
CA ASP A 328 -8.68 2.41 6.08
C ASP A 328 -7.46 2.91 6.86
N GLU A 329 -6.28 2.33 6.56
CA GLU A 329 -5.02 2.67 7.22
C GLU A 329 -4.69 4.16 7.11
N SER A 330 -5.00 4.80 5.97
CA SER A 330 -4.69 6.22 5.73
C SER A 330 -5.48 7.14 6.65
N LEU A 331 -6.71 6.75 7.02
CA LEU A 331 -7.54 7.51 7.97
C LEU A 331 -6.95 7.48 9.37
N MET A 332 -6.39 6.33 9.78
CA MET A 332 -5.72 6.20 11.06
C MET A 332 -4.38 6.94 11.08
N GLN A 333 -3.59 6.79 10.01
CA GLN A 333 -2.31 7.49 9.87
C GLN A 333 -2.47 9.00 9.92
N ARG A 334 -3.48 9.56 9.23
CA ARG A 334 -3.80 10.99 9.29
C ARG A 334 -4.22 11.42 10.68
N ALA A 335 -5.05 10.64 11.35
CA ALA A 335 -5.49 10.95 12.71
C ALA A 335 -4.31 10.98 13.69
N VAL A 336 -3.42 10.00 13.65
CA VAL A 336 -2.20 9.96 14.48
C VAL A 336 -1.28 11.13 14.17
N LYS A 337 -1.07 11.45 12.88
CA LYS A 337 -0.26 12.61 12.50
C LYS A 337 -0.81 13.92 13.07
N ASN A 338 -2.12 14.11 12.97
CA ASN A 338 -2.77 15.30 13.52
C ASN A 338 -2.69 15.32 15.06
N ALA A 339 -2.86 14.18 15.73
CA ALA A 339 -2.73 14.07 17.18
C ALA A 339 -1.31 14.38 17.67
N VAL A 340 -0.28 13.94 16.95
CA VAL A 340 1.13 14.28 17.24
C VAL A 340 1.37 15.78 17.11
N LEU A 341 0.86 16.40 16.05
CA LEU A 341 0.96 17.85 15.86
C LEU A 341 0.24 18.62 16.98
N ALA A 342 -0.99 18.21 17.31
CA ALA A 342 -1.79 18.85 18.39
C ALA A 342 -1.16 18.69 19.78
N SER A 343 -0.34 17.65 19.97
CA SER A 343 0.40 17.41 21.23
C SER A 343 1.66 18.25 21.36
N GLY A 344 2.02 19.07 20.36
CA GLY A 344 3.25 19.88 20.37
C GLY A 344 4.54 19.06 20.32
N ILE A 345 4.47 17.79 19.96
CA ILE A 345 5.63 16.87 19.94
C ILE A 345 6.44 17.09 18.67
N ASN A 346 7.68 17.50 18.82
CA ASN A 346 8.62 17.72 17.72
C ASN A 346 9.37 16.42 17.34
N LYS A 347 8.61 15.35 16.99
CA LYS A 347 9.16 14.08 16.52
C LYS A 347 8.46 13.67 15.23
N ASN A 348 9.20 13.12 14.26
CA ASN A 348 8.61 12.53 13.06
C ASN A 348 8.00 11.17 13.39
N ALA A 349 6.85 11.19 14.05
CA ALA A 349 6.18 10.01 14.57
C ALA A 349 5.02 9.55 13.67
N SER A 350 4.69 8.27 13.76
CA SER A 350 3.65 7.60 12.99
C SER A 350 2.96 6.53 13.84
N CYS A 351 1.96 5.82 13.28
CA CYS A 351 1.36 4.65 13.93
C CYS A 351 2.40 3.62 14.38
N HIS A 352 3.49 3.45 13.62
CA HIS A 352 4.56 2.51 13.98
C HIS A 352 5.32 2.93 15.22
N THR A 353 5.32 4.23 15.56
CA THR A 353 5.98 4.77 16.75
C THR A 353 5.35 4.22 18.03
N PHE A 354 4.04 3.95 18.07
CA PHE A 354 3.41 3.28 19.21
C PHE A 354 3.99 1.89 19.47
N ARG A 355 4.20 1.12 18.39
CA ARG A 355 4.82 -0.22 18.50
C ARG A 355 6.30 -0.14 18.90
N HIS A 356 7.04 0.84 18.40
CA HIS A 356 8.43 1.08 18.83
C HIS A 356 8.47 1.44 20.32
N SER A 357 7.56 2.32 20.75
CA SER A 357 7.45 2.72 22.15
C SER A 357 7.07 1.56 23.06
N PHE A 358 6.13 0.68 22.63
CA PHE A 358 5.79 -0.54 23.36
C PHE A 358 7.02 -1.42 23.59
N ALA A 359 7.77 -1.74 22.51
CA ALA A 359 8.96 -2.57 22.60
C ALA A 359 10.02 -1.97 23.54
N THR A 360 10.30 -0.68 23.37
CA THR A 360 11.25 0.06 24.18
C THR A 360 10.86 0.06 25.66
N HIS A 361 9.60 0.40 25.95
CA HIS A 361 9.11 0.48 27.34
C HIS A 361 9.03 -0.88 28.04
N LEU A 362 8.81 -1.98 27.29
CA LEU A 362 8.93 -3.32 27.87
C LEU A 362 10.37 -3.64 28.26
N LEU A 363 11.33 -3.34 27.39
CA LEU A 363 12.74 -3.55 27.66
C LEU A 363 13.22 -2.68 28.84
N GLU A 364 12.78 -1.42 28.92
CA GLU A 364 13.03 -0.52 30.07
C GLU A 364 12.47 -1.09 31.38
N ASN A 365 11.36 -1.81 31.32
CA ASN A 365 10.76 -2.49 32.47
C ASN A 365 11.44 -3.83 32.80
N GLY A 366 12.51 -4.21 32.11
CA GLY A 366 13.29 -5.41 32.40
C GLY A 366 12.80 -6.70 31.74
N TYR A 367 11.81 -6.62 30.82
CA TYR A 367 11.42 -7.80 30.05
C TYR A 367 12.56 -8.18 29.09
N ASP A 368 12.78 -9.49 28.92
CA ASP A 368 13.82 -9.99 28.03
C ASP A 368 13.48 -9.78 26.55
N ILE A 369 14.51 -9.71 25.72
CA ILE A 369 14.37 -9.41 24.29
C ILE A 369 13.64 -10.50 23.51
N ARG A 370 13.67 -11.75 23.94
CA ARG A 370 12.98 -12.87 23.29
C ARG A 370 11.49 -12.75 23.49
N THR A 371 11.06 -12.47 24.72
CA THR A 371 9.66 -12.16 25.02
C THR A 371 9.14 -11.01 24.17
N VAL A 372 9.91 -9.92 24.05
CA VAL A 372 9.54 -8.79 23.19
C VAL A 372 9.50 -9.19 21.73
N GLN A 373 10.44 -10.01 21.26
CA GLN A 373 10.46 -10.53 19.88
C GLN A 373 9.20 -11.33 19.56
N GLU A 374 8.79 -12.22 20.44
CA GLU A 374 7.61 -13.08 20.29
C GLU A 374 6.33 -12.23 20.24
N LEU A 375 6.12 -11.32 21.20
CA LEU A 375 4.99 -10.40 21.21
C LEU A 375 4.88 -9.57 19.94
N LEU A 376 6.02 -9.10 19.45
CA LEU A 376 6.06 -8.34 18.20
C LEU A 376 5.87 -9.24 16.96
N GLY A 377 6.11 -10.54 17.04
CA GLY A 377 6.09 -11.45 15.90
C GLY A 377 7.18 -11.09 14.88
N HIS A 378 8.41 -10.89 15.36
CA HIS A 378 9.59 -10.72 14.52
C HIS A 378 10.20 -12.09 14.22
N SER A 379 10.24 -12.47 12.95
CA SER A 379 10.88 -13.73 12.52
C SER A 379 12.38 -13.73 12.73
N ASP A 380 13.01 -12.55 12.73
CA ASP A 380 14.44 -12.34 12.90
C ASP A 380 14.68 -11.45 14.12
N VAL A 381 15.52 -11.92 15.05
CA VAL A 381 15.88 -11.19 16.26
C VAL A 381 16.61 -9.89 15.95
N SER A 382 17.32 -9.81 14.83
CA SER A 382 17.99 -8.58 14.39
C SER A 382 17.03 -7.41 14.27
N THR A 383 15.76 -7.68 13.91
CA THR A 383 14.71 -6.66 13.87
C THR A 383 14.34 -6.15 15.27
N THR A 384 14.51 -6.95 16.32
CA THR A 384 14.25 -6.56 17.71
C THR A 384 15.49 -5.93 18.34
N MET A 385 16.69 -6.32 17.90
CA MET A 385 17.96 -5.75 18.36
C MET A 385 18.09 -4.23 18.15
N ILE A 386 17.30 -3.66 17.24
CA ILE A 386 17.25 -2.19 17.07
C ILE A 386 16.80 -1.44 18.35
N TYR A 387 16.13 -2.14 19.28
CA TYR A 387 15.70 -1.58 20.55
C TYR A 387 16.73 -1.73 21.68
N THR A 388 17.78 -2.53 21.49
CA THR A 388 18.82 -2.75 22.52
C THR A 388 19.66 -1.51 22.82
N HIS A 389 19.67 -0.53 21.91
CA HIS A 389 20.25 0.79 22.21
C HIS A 389 19.64 1.44 23.46
N VAL A 390 18.41 1.06 23.80
CA VAL A 390 17.73 1.51 25.03
C VAL A 390 18.19 0.71 26.23
N LEU A 391 18.41 -0.63 26.07
CA LEU A 391 18.90 -1.51 27.16
C LEU A 391 20.33 -1.15 27.61
N ASN A 392 21.18 -0.84 26.63
CA ASN A 392 22.53 -0.39 26.92
C ASN A 392 22.52 1.02 27.54
N LYS A 393 21.31 1.48 27.93
CA LYS A 393 21.05 2.80 28.48
C LYS A 393 21.85 3.87 27.75
N GLY A 394 22.22 3.72 26.48
CA GLY A 394 22.87 4.70 25.65
C GLY A 394 23.47 5.89 26.43
N PRO A 395 23.44 7.08 25.92
CA PRO A 395 23.84 8.26 26.73
C PRO A 395 23.01 8.42 28.02
N SER A 396 21.75 7.92 28.05
CA SER A 396 20.86 8.06 29.21
C SER A 396 21.09 7.05 30.35
N GLY A 397 21.97 6.09 30.18
CA GLY A 397 22.37 5.18 31.26
C GLY A 397 23.76 5.46 31.81
N ILE A 398 24.47 6.33 31.14
CA ILE A 398 25.74 6.85 31.59
C ILE A 398 25.43 8.18 32.24
N ILE A 399 25.71 8.27 33.56
CA ILE A 399 25.66 9.56 34.23
C ILE A 399 26.82 10.37 33.66
N SER A 400 26.50 11.53 33.11
CA SER A 400 27.52 12.44 32.57
C SER A 400 28.59 12.70 33.63
N PRO A 401 29.89 12.71 33.28
CA PRO A 401 30.89 13.17 34.22
C PRO A 401 30.58 14.54 34.81
N LEU A 402 29.91 15.42 34.06
CA LEU A 402 29.47 16.73 34.52
C LEU A 402 28.38 16.63 35.62
N ASP A 403 27.51 15.63 35.58
CA ASP A 403 26.45 15.41 36.56
C ASP A 403 26.98 14.72 37.85
N ARG A 404 28.28 14.37 37.86
CA ARG A 404 28.97 13.77 39.01
C ARG A 404 29.95 14.76 39.69
N MET A 405 30.07 15.96 39.14
CA MET A 405 30.78 17.08 39.78
C MET A 405 29.87 17.84 40.73
#